data_dde4b3748c8417d762f30885b1dfacc1
#
_entry.id   dde4b3748c8417d762f30885b1dfacc1
#
_cell.length_a   1.000
_cell.length_b   1.000
_cell.length_c   1.000
_cell.angle_alpha   90.00
_cell.angle_beta   90.00
_cell.angle_gamma   90.00
#
_symmetry.space_group_name_H-M   'P 1'
#
loop_
_entity.id
_entity.type
_entity.pdbx_description
1 polymer ?
#
loop_
_entity_poly.entity_id
_entity_poly.type
_entity_poly.pdbx_seq_one_letter_code
_entity_poly.pdbx_strand_id
1 'polypeptide(L)'
;MNWLVFAMMTVISWGLYGAFLHTGQTNMADPVNGRYKAFLFVGLAYFLTAVLAPLLVLKLQGAAWTFPMKGALWSLLAGTVGAIGAFCVLLAFGAKGTPPVVMSIVFGGAPVVNALYSLALHPPQGGWGSVRWPFYLGLLLAALGGCLVTLYKPAPAPAPSTRAEQTVQPR
;
A
#
# COMPACT_ATOMS: atom_id res chain seq x y z
N MET A 1 -16.95 -14.40 -12.69
CA MET A 1 -16.09 -14.35 -11.50
C MET A 1 -16.59 -13.25 -10.58
N ASN A 2 -16.60 -13.51 -9.25
CA ASN A 2 -17.17 -12.54 -8.29
C ASN A 2 -16.11 -11.45 -8.00
N TRP A 3 -16.46 -10.17 -8.17
CA TRP A 3 -15.60 -9.02 -7.87
C TRP A 3 -15.02 -9.07 -6.45
N LEU A 4 -15.76 -9.67 -5.51
CA LEU A 4 -15.36 -9.80 -4.10
C LEU A 4 -14.09 -10.65 -3.95
N VAL A 5 -13.92 -11.70 -4.76
CA VAL A 5 -12.70 -12.54 -4.73
C VAL A 5 -11.46 -11.70 -5.05
N PHE A 6 -11.53 -10.88 -6.10
CA PHE A 6 -10.42 -10.00 -6.47
C PHE A 6 -10.15 -8.92 -5.40
N ALA A 7 -11.21 -8.37 -4.81
CA ALA A 7 -11.07 -7.43 -3.72
C ALA A 7 -10.35 -8.08 -2.51
N MET A 8 -10.72 -9.31 -2.14
CA MET A 8 -10.06 -10.04 -1.05
C MET A 8 -8.60 -10.38 -1.37
N MET A 9 -8.30 -10.77 -2.62
CA MET A 9 -6.91 -10.97 -3.05
C MET A 9 -6.10 -9.67 -2.93
N THR A 10 -6.69 -8.54 -3.29
CA THR A 10 -6.06 -7.22 -3.11
C THR A 10 -5.80 -6.92 -1.63
N VAL A 11 -6.76 -7.19 -0.76
CA VAL A 11 -6.60 -7.01 0.71
C VAL A 11 -5.40 -7.81 1.22
N ILE A 12 -5.30 -9.09 0.84
CA ILE A 12 -4.18 -9.96 1.25
C ILE A 12 -2.85 -9.43 0.69
N SER A 13 -2.79 -9.13 -0.60
CA SER A 13 -1.57 -8.68 -1.27
C SER A 13 -1.07 -7.36 -0.69
N TRP A 14 -1.93 -6.38 -0.53
CA TRP A 14 -1.59 -5.08 0.03
C TRP A 14 -1.34 -5.13 1.55
N GLY A 15 -2.03 -6.04 2.26
CA GLY A 15 -1.79 -6.28 3.68
C GLY A 15 -0.38 -6.81 3.97
N LEU A 16 0.13 -7.70 3.11
CA LEU A 16 1.48 -8.25 3.20
C LEU A 16 2.54 -7.28 2.65
N TYR A 17 2.17 -6.41 1.71
CA TYR A 17 3.10 -5.51 1.02
C TYR A 17 3.95 -4.68 1.97
N GLY A 18 3.34 -4.05 2.97
CA GLY A 18 4.05 -3.20 3.92
C GLY A 18 5.10 -3.95 4.74
N ALA A 19 4.76 -5.17 5.18
CA ALA A 19 5.68 -6.03 5.93
C ALA A 19 6.86 -6.48 5.06
N PHE A 20 6.60 -6.91 3.83
CA PHE A 20 7.65 -7.34 2.90
C PHE A 20 8.55 -6.18 2.47
N LEU A 21 7.98 -5.02 2.18
CA LEU A 21 8.77 -3.83 1.83
C LEU A 21 9.68 -3.40 2.98
N HIS A 22 9.16 -3.38 4.21
CA HIS A 22 9.96 -3.04 5.38
C HIS A 22 11.09 -4.06 5.61
N THR A 23 10.79 -5.35 5.50
CA THR A 23 11.79 -6.43 5.60
C THR A 23 12.84 -6.30 4.49
N GLY A 24 12.43 -6.06 3.25
CA GLY A 24 13.33 -5.83 2.13
C GLY A 24 14.27 -4.64 2.38
N GLN A 25 13.72 -3.52 2.83
CA GLN A 25 14.46 -2.30 3.15
C GLN A 25 15.53 -2.54 4.24
N THR A 26 15.18 -3.24 5.32
CA THR A 26 16.10 -3.49 6.44
C THR A 26 17.20 -4.49 6.08
N ASN A 27 16.92 -5.43 5.18
CA ASN A 27 17.88 -6.43 4.72
C ASN A 27 18.81 -5.97 3.57
N MET A 28 18.68 -4.73 3.10
CA MET A 28 19.60 -4.19 2.08
C MET A 28 21.02 -3.90 2.61
N ALA A 29 21.26 -4.06 3.91
CA ALA A 29 22.54 -3.81 4.58
C ALA A 29 23.16 -2.43 4.28
N ASP A 30 22.30 -1.43 3.99
CA ASP A 30 22.68 -0.05 3.71
C ASP A 30 21.77 0.90 4.50
N PRO A 31 22.23 1.41 5.64
CA PRO A 31 21.40 2.26 6.52
C PRO A 31 20.94 3.57 5.85
N VAL A 32 21.67 4.06 4.86
CA VAL A 32 21.38 5.34 4.18
C VAL A 32 20.49 5.12 2.95
N ASN A 33 20.84 4.19 2.07
CA ASN A 33 20.23 4.02 0.76
C ASN A 33 19.39 2.73 0.63
N GLY A 34 19.38 1.86 1.64
CA GLY A 34 18.72 0.55 1.58
C GLY A 34 17.25 0.64 1.16
N ARG A 35 16.54 1.66 1.64
CA ARG A 35 15.14 1.92 1.24
C ARG A 35 15.00 2.14 -0.27
N TYR A 36 15.87 2.94 -0.87
CA TYR A 36 15.80 3.22 -2.32
C TYR A 36 16.18 1.98 -3.15
N LYS A 37 17.19 1.22 -2.69
CA LYS A 37 17.55 -0.05 -3.32
C LYS A 37 16.41 -1.06 -3.28
N ALA A 38 15.72 -1.19 -2.14
CA ALA A 38 14.52 -2.04 -2.02
C ALA A 38 13.42 -1.60 -2.99
N PHE A 39 13.21 -0.30 -3.15
CA PHE A 39 12.16 0.23 -4.02
C PHE A 39 12.45 0.01 -5.51
N LEU A 40 13.69 -0.11 -5.93
CA LEU A 40 14.04 -0.52 -7.29
C LEU A 40 13.48 -1.91 -7.64
N PHE A 41 13.55 -2.85 -6.69
CA PHE A 41 12.95 -4.19 -6.89
C PHE A 41 11.42 -4.15 -6.90
N VAL A 42 10.80 -3.25 -6.14
CA VAL A 42 9.36 -2.99 -6.24
C VAL A 42 9.03 -2.49 -7.66
N GLY A 43 9.78 -1.52 -8.18
CA GLY A 43 9.63 -1.04 -9.55
C GLY A 43 9.77 -2.14 -10.60
N LEU A 44 10.77 -3.03 -10.44
CA LEU A 44 10.94 -4.19 -11.31
C LEU A 44 9.74 -5.14 -11.23
N ALA A 45 9.22 -5.41 -10.03
CA ALA A 45 8.02 -6.24 -9.86
C ALA A 45 6.79 -5.62 -10.55
N TYR A 46 6.59 -4.30 -10.41
CA TYR A 46 5.53 -3.59 -11.15
C TYR A 46 5.74 -3.64 -12.66
N PHE A 47 6.95 -3.53 -13.15
CA PHE A 47 7.23 -3.68 -14.58
C PHE A 47 6.83 -5.07 -15.08
N LEU A 48 7.17 -6.12 -14.36
CA LEU A 48 6.80 -7.49 -14.73
C LEU A 48 5.27 -7.70 -14.70
N THR A 49 4.60 -7.22 -13.66
CA THR A 49 3.17 -7.49 -13.44
C THR A 49 2.25 -6.47 -14.10
N ALA A 50 2.63 -5.21 -14.24
CA ALA A 50 1.79 -4.14 -14.77
C ALA A 50 2.12 -3.75 -16.22
N VAL A 51 3.25 -4.22 -16.77
CA VAL A 51 3.63 -3.99 -18.16
C VAL A 51 3.70 -5.31 -18.92
N LEU A 52 4.59 -6.23 -18.55
CA LEU A 52 4.82 -7.44 -19.33
C LEU A 52 3.63 -8.40 -19.29
N ALA A 53 3.00 -8.59 -18.15
CA ALA A 53 1.85 -9.50 -18.06
C ALA A 53 0.64 -9.01 -18.89
N PRO A 54 0.18 -7.75 -18.82
CA PRO A 54 -0.87 -7.24 -19.71
C PRO A 54 -0.49 -7.28 -21.19
N LEU A 55 0.75 -6.98 -21.56
CA LEU A 55 1.23 -7.09 -22.94
C LEU A 55 1.09 -8.53 -23.47
N LEU A 56 1.49 -9.51 -22.65
CA LEU A 56 1.35 -10.92 -23.00
C LEU A 56 -0.12 -11.31 -23.17
N VAL A 57 -1.00 -10.91 -22.25
CA VAL A 57 -2.44 -11.19 -22.31
C VAL A 57 -3.06 -10.59 -23.57
N LEU A 58 -2.78 -9.31 -23.87
CA LEU A 58 -3.29 -8.64 -25.08
C LEU A 58 -2.82 -9.33 -26.35
N LYS A 59 -1.54 -9.75 -26.40
CA LYS A 59 -0.98 -10.49 -27.52
C LYS A 59 -1.67 -11.85 -27.71
N LEU A 60 -1.86 -12.61 -26.63
CA LEU A 60 -2.50 -13.93 -26.67
C LEU A 60 -3.99 -13.85 -27.08
N GLN A 61 -4.66 -12.76 -26.70
CA GLN A 61 -6.07 -12.52 -27.08
C GLN A 61 -6.23 -11.93 -28.48
N GLY A 62 -5.16 -11.60 -29.20
CA GLY A 62 -5.22 -10.93 -30.48
C GLY A 62 -5.88 -9.55 -30.43
N ALA A 63 -5.77 -8.85 -29.29
CA ALA A 63 -6.41 -7.57 -29.10
C ALA A 63 -5.84 -6.49 -30.03
N ALA A 64 -6.69 -5.56 -30.48
CA ALA A 64 -6.26 -4.40 -31.24
C ALA A 64 -5.40 -3.47 -30.42
N TRP A 65 -4.29 -2.99 -30.99
CA TRP A 65 -3.31 -2.10 -30.33
C TRP A 65 -3.72 -0.62 -30.47
N THR A 66 -4.97 -0.31 -30.15
CA THR A 66 -5.49 1.05 -30.18
C THR A 66 -5.72 1.57 -28.77
N PHE A 67 -5.10 2.70 -28.44
CA PHE A 67 -5.16 3.30 -27.13
C PHE A 67 -5.76 4.70 -27.20
N PRO A 68 -7.06 4.89 -26.85
CA PRO A 68 -7.64 6.23 -26.79
C PRO A 68 -6.86 7.10 -25.81
N MET A 69 -6.40 8.26 -26.27
CA MET A 69 -5.53 9.17 -25.51
C MET A 69 -6.10 9.52 -24.13
N LYS A 70 -7.40 9.79 -24.05
CA LYS A 70 -8.05 10.08 -22.75
C LYS A 70 -7.92 8.94 -21.76
N GLY A 71 -8.12 7.68 -22.20
CA GLY A 71 -7.97 6.50 -21.37
C GLY A 71 -6.51 6.30 -20.93
N ALA A 72 -5.57 6.44 -21.86
CA ALA A 72 -4.14 6.32 -21.58
C ALA A 72 -3.67 7.35 -20.55
N LEU A 73 -4.08 8.61 -20.66
CA LEU A 73 -3.70 9.67 -19.72
C LEU A 73 -4.26 9.43 -18.32
N TRP A 74 -5.54 9.03 -18.20
CA TRP A 74 -6.11 8.69 -16.89
C TRP A 74 -5.44 7.47 -16.25
N SER A 75 -5.11 6.47 -17.04
CA SER A 75 -4.40 5.28 -16.55
C SER A 75 -2.97 5.61 -16.11
N LEU A 76 -2.28 6.47 -16.85
CA LEU A 76 -0.94 6.94 -16.48
C LEU A 76 -0.98 7.76 -15.20
N LEU A 77 -1.96 8.66 -15.05
CA LEU A 77 -2.15 9.42 -13.83
C LEU A 77 -2.42 8.51 -12.62
N ALA A 78 -3.29 7.51 -12.77
CA ALA A 78 -3.58 6.53 -11.72
C ALA A 78 -2.31 5.77 -11.31
N GLY A 79 -1.51 5.32 -12.27
CA GLY A 79 -0.22 4.64 -12.02
C GLY A 79 0.77 5.55 -11.29
N THR A 80 0.85 6.83 -11.70
CA THR A 80 1.73 7.82 -11.07
C THR A 80 1.33 8.08 -9.61
N VAL A 81 0.05 8.30 -9.34
CA VAL A 81 -0.46 8.50 -7.97
C VAL A 81 -0.20 7.27 -7.11
N GLY A 82 -0.43 6.07 -7.66
CA GLY A 82 -0.13 4.81 -6.96
C GLY A 82 1.34 4.64 -6.64
N ALA A 83 2.23 4.96 -7.59
CA ALA A 83 3.68 4.89 -7.39
C ALA A 83 4.17 5.90 -6.34
N ILE A 84 3.66 7.14 -6.37
CA ILE A 84 3.93 8.16 -5.34
C ILE A 84 3.48 7.65 -3.97
N GLY A 85 2.28 7.07 -3.86
CA GLY A 85 1.78 6.49 -2.61
C GLY A 85 2.70 5.40 -2.07
N ALA A 86 3.13 4.46 -2.92
CA ALA A 86 4.06 3.40 -2.54
C ALA A 86 5.44 3.97 -2.09
N PHE A 87 5.92 5.01 -2.76
CA PHE A 87 7.15 5.71 -2.39
C PHE A 87 7.01 6.43 -1.04
N CYS A 88 5.86 7.06 -0.76
CA CYS A 88 5.58 7.67 0.54
C CYS A 88 5.55 6.64 1.67
N VAL A 89 5.01 5.43 1.46
CA VAL A 89 5.07 4.33 2.43
C VAL A 89 6.53 3.96 2.74
N LEU A 90 7.37 3.85 1.72
CA LEU A 90 8.81 3.61 1.89
C LEU A 90 9.48 4.68 2.75
N LEU A 91 9.19 5.95 2.49
CA LEU A 91 9.72 7.07 3.26
C LEU A 91 9.22 7.05 4.71
N ALA A 92 7.97 6.70 4.94
CA ALA A 92 7.40 6.56 6.28
C ALA A 92 8.15 5.48 7.10
N PHE A 93 8.47 4.34 6.48
CA PHE A 93 9.31 3.31 7.12
C PHE A 93 10.72 3.82 7.38
N GLY A 94 11.31 4.57 6.46
CA GLY A 94 12.61 5.21 6.65
C GLY A 94 12.62 6.26 7.77
N ALA A 95 11.47 6.86 8.08
CA ALA A 95 11.26 7.77 9.20
C ALA A 95 10.83 7.06 10.51
N LYS A 96 11.16 5.77 10.65
CA LYS A 96 10.87 4.91 11.81
C LYS A 96 9.39 4.56 12.00
N GLY A 97 8.55 4.74 10.99
CA GLY A 97 7.20 4.19 10.96
C GLY A 97 7.25 2.66 10.93
N THR A 98 6.42 2.00 11.73
CA THR A 98 6.33 0.53 11.71
C THR A 98 5.21 0.09 10.76
N PRO A 99 5.35 -1.09 10.08
CA PRO A 99 4.34 -1.57 9.14
C PRO A 99 2.90 -1.57 9.71
N PRO A 100 2.63 -2.07 10.93
CA PRO A 100 1.27 -2.06 11.46
C PRO A 100 0.67 -0.65 11.57
N VAL A 101 1.47 0.34 11.95
CA VAL A 101 1.00 1.73 12.11
C VAL A 101 0.81 2.42 10.78
N VAL A 102 1.83 2.39 9.92
CA VAL A 102 1.80 3.07 8.61
C VAL A 102 0.68 2.49 7.75
N MET A 103 0.58 1.17 7.66
CA MET A 103 -0.44 0.52 6.83
C MET A 103 -1.86 0.71 7.39
N SER A 104 -2.02 0.77 8.72
CA SER A 104 -3.33 1.09 9.31
C SER A 104 -3.79 2.51 9.01
N ILE A 105 -2.89 3.49 9.01
CA ILE A 105 -3.20 4.86 8.59
C ILE A 105 -3.58 4.88 7.10
N VAL A 106 -2.80 4.22 6.25
CA VAL A 106 -3.05 4.16 4.80
C VAL A 106 -4.40 3.52 4.51
N PHE A 107 -4.66 2.33 5.07
CA PHE A 107 -5.91 1.60 4.79
C PHE A 107 -7.12 2.14 5.52
N GLY A 108 -6.94 2.86 6.63
CA GLY A 108 -8.03 3.59 7.27
C GLY A 108 -8.38 4.90 6.53
N GLY A 109 -7.38 5.59 6.00
CA GLY A 109 -7.55 6.88 5.34
C GLY A 109 -7.89 6.78 3.85
N ALA A 110 -7.23 5.88 3.10
CA ALA A 110 -7.41 5.78 1.66
C ALA A 110 -8.87 5.49 1.23
N PRO A 111 -9.65 4.65 1.90
CA PRO A 111 -11.07 4.47 1.58
C PRO A 111 -11.89 5.74 1.74
N VAL A 112 -11.59 6.57 2.73
CA VAL A 112 -12.27 7.86 2.95
C VAL A 112 -11.99 8.81 1.80
N VAL A 113 -10.72 8.99 1.44
CA VAL A 113 -10.32 9.84 0.30
C VAL A 113 -10.95 9.34 -1.00
N ASN A 114 -10.89 8.01 -1.24
CA ASN A 114 -11.48 7.41 -2.44
C ASN A 114 -13.00 7.62 -2.50
N ALA A 115 -13.72 7.42 -1.40
CA ALA A 115 -15.16 7.59 -1.36
C ALA A 115 -15.57 9.05 -1.60
N LEU A 116 -14.92 10.00 -0.95
CA LEU A 116 -15.21 11.42 -1.11
C LEU A 116 -14.91 11.88 -2.53
N TYR A 117 -13.77 11.49 -3.08
CA TYR A 117 -13.39 11.82 -4.45
C TYR A 117 -14.34 11.21 -5.49
N SER A 118 -14.71 9.93 -5.30
CA SER A 118 -15.66 9.24 -6.19
C SER A 118 -17.05 9.88 -6.17
N LEU A 119 -17.56 10.26 -4.99
CA LEU A 119 -18.82 10.97 -4.85
C LEU A 119 -18.78 12.38 -5.48
N ALA A 120 -17.62 13.04 -5.44
CA ALA A 120 -17.45 14.36 -6.08
C ALA A 120 -17.43 14.25 -7.61
N LEU A 121 -16.78 13.23 -8.17
CA LEU A 121 -16.72 13.02 -9.62
C LEU A 121 -18.01 12.41 -10.19
N HIS A 122 -18.67 11.54 -9.43
CA HIS A 122 -19.86 10.81 -9.83
C HIS A 122 -20.94 10.96 -8.74
N PRO A 123 -21.52 12.17 -8.62
CA PRO A 123 -22.54 12.41 -7.59
C PRO A 123 -23.72 11.46 -7.77
N PRO A 124 -24.23 10.85 -6.71
CA PRO A 124 -25.38 9.97 -6.79
C PRO A 124 -26.64 10.72 -7.23
N GLN A 125 -27.58 10.01 -7.84
CA GLN A 125 -28.89 10.57 -8.17
C GLN A 125 -29.56 11.08 -6.89
N GLY A 126 -29.90 12.37 -6.82
CA GLY A 126 -30.39 13.04 -5.61
C GLY A 126 -29.33 13.74 -4.76
N GLY A 127 -28.06 13.77 -5.23
CA GLY A 127 -26.95 14.47 -4.57
C GLY A 127 -26.43 13.75 -3.33
N TRP A 128 -25.57 14.40 -2.59
CA TRP A 128 -24.89 13.84 -1.40
C TRP A 128 -25.87 13.44 -0.29
N GLY A 129 -26.99 14.14 -0.16
CA GLY A 129 -28.03 13.83 0.83
C GLY A 129 -28.80 12.53 0.56
N SER A 130 -28.71 11.95 -0.65
CA SER A 130 -29.33 10.67 -0.98
C SER A 130 -28.51 9.48 -0.50
N VAL A 131 -27.25 9.70 -0.12
CA VAL A 131 -26.37 8.64 0.40
C VAL A 131 -26.82 8.30 1.82
N ARG A 132 -27.10 7.03 2.06
CA ARG A 132 -27.60 6.57 3.37
C ARG A 132 -26.53 6.77 4.45
N TRP A 133 -26.91 7.26 5.61
CA TRP A 133 -26.01 7.54 6.74
C TRP A 133 -25.06 6.37 7.14
N PRO A 134 -25.43 5.07 7.02
CA PRO A 134 -24.51 3.99 7.35
C PRO A 134 -23.23 3.98 6.49
N PHE A 135 -23.29 4.52 5.26
CA PHE A 135 -22.11 4.67 4.43
C PHE A 135 -21.08 5.63 5.07
N TYR A 136 -21.53 6.78 5.53
CA TYR A 136 -20.66 7.76 6.21
C TYR A 136 -20.13 7.21 7.54
N LEU A 137 -20.98 6.47 8.28
CA LEU A 137 -20.54 5.77 9.49
C LEU A 137 -19.44 4.75 9.18
N GLY A 138 -19.58 3.98 8.10
CA GLY A 138 -18.55 3.02 7.67
C GLY A 138 -17.20 3.69 7.39
N LEU A 139 -17.20 4.84 6.70
CA LEU A 139 -15.99 5.62 6.47
C LEU A 139 -15.36 6.15 7.76
N LEU A 140 -16.19 6.64 8.68
CA LEU A 140 -15.73 7.09 9.99
C LEU A 140 -15.11 5.95 10.80
N LEU A 141 -15.74 4.79 10.83
CA LEU A 141 -15.22 3.61 11.54
C LEU A 141 -13.90 3.11 10.94
N ALA A 142 -13.74 3.15 9.61
CA ALA A 142 -12.47 2.81 8.96
C ALA A 142 -11.34 3.74 9.40
N ALA A 143 -11.59 5.06 9.41
CA ALA A 143 -10.61 6.05 9.86
C ALA A 143 -10.29 5.89 11.36
N LEU A 144 -11.31 5.74 12.21
CA LEU A 144 -11.13 5.53 13.66
C LEU A 144 -10.38 4.24 13.97
N GLY A 145 -10.64 3.16 13.23
CA GLY A 145 -9.88 1.91 13.35
C GLY A 145 -8.38 2.10 13.12
N GLY A 146 -7.99 2.83 12.08
CA GLY A 146 -6.60 3.19 11.82
C GLY A 146 -5.98 4.03 12.94
N CYS A 147 -6.73 4.99 13.50
CA CYS A 147 -6.29 5.79 14.64
C CYS A 147 -6.07 4.92 15.90
N LEU A 148 -7.00 4.01 16.21
CA LEU A 148 -6.87 3.12 17.36
C LEU A 148 -5.65 2.22 17.27
N VAL A 149 -5.38 1.61 16.12
CA VAL A 149 -4.16 0.80 15.92
C VAL A 149 -2.90 1.63 16.13
N THR A 150 -2.92 2.90 15.71
CA THR A 150 -1.79 3.80 15.88
C THR A 150 -1.55 4.17 17.34
N LEU A 151 -2.62 4.46 18.09
CA LEU A 151 -2.57 4.86 19.49
C LEU A 151 -2.20 3.69 20.42
N TYR A 152 -2.72 2.50 20.14
CA TYR A 152 -2.56 1.30 20.98
C TYR A 152 -1.60 0.27 20.38
N LYS A 153 -0.63 0.73 19.58
CA LYS A 153 0.40 -0.17 19.03
C LYS A 153 1.16 -0.90 20.14
N PRO A 154 1.50 -2.20 19.97
CA PRO A 154 2.32 -2.93 20.92
C PRO A 154 3.69 -2.25 21.12
N ALA A 155 4.21 -2.28 22.35
CA ALA A 155 5.58 -1.85 22.60
C ALA A 155 6.56 -2.75 21.84
N PRO A 156 7.68 -2.21 21.33
CA PRO A 156 8.73 -3.02 20.71
C PRO A 156 9.23 -4.07 21.72
N ALA A 157 9.51 -5.29 21.22
CA ALA A 157 10.14 -6.30 22.04
C ALA A 157 11.49 -5.77 22.59
N PRO A 158 11.84 -6.07 23.85
CA PRO A 158 13.16 -5.71 24.39
C PRO A 158 14.24 -6.27 23.47
N ALA A 159 15.29 -5.48 23.20
CA ALA A 159 16.45 -5.95 22.47
C ALA A 159 17.01 -7.21 23.18
N PRO A 160 17.46 -8.24 22.45
CA PRO A 160 18.13 -9.39 23.07
C PRO A 160 19.24 -8.88 23.97
N SER A 161 19.17 -9.19 25.27
CA SER A 161 20.20 -8.77 26.22
C SER A 161 21.51 -9.40 25.78
N THR A 162 22.53 -8.59 25.53
CA THR A 162 23.93 -8.96 25.21
C THR A 162 24.60 -9.65 26.43
N ARG A 163 23.93 -10.60 27.05
CA ARG A 163 24.42 -11.31 28.25
C ARG A 163 25.34 -12.48 27.92
N ALA A 164 25.63 -12.72 26.64
CA ALA A 164 26.47 -13.85 26.21
C ALA A 164 27.95 -13.51 26.00
N GLU A 165 28.38 -12.23 26.08
CA GLU A 165 29.77 -11.85 25.82
C GLU A 165 30.63 -11.66 27.08
N GLN A 166 30.09 -11.82 28.29
CA GLN A 166 30.87 -11.59 29.52
C GLN A 166 31.39 -12.87 30.18
N THR A 167 31.26 -14.04 29.56
CA THR A 167 31.69 -15.33 30.16
C THR A 167 32.90 -16.00 29.50
N VAL A 168 33.61 -15.30 28.61
CA VAL A 168 34.90 -15.83 28.08
C VAL A 168 36.00 -14.81 28.34
N GLN A 169 36.40 -14.68 29.59
CA GLN A 169 37.72 -14.16 29.94
C GLN A 169 38.56 -15.38 30.41
N PRO A 170 39.56 -15.82 29.61
CA PRO A 170 40.48 -16.89 30.04
C PRO A 170 41.41 -16.31 31.14
N ARG A 171 41.55 -17.08 32.20
CA ARG A 171 42.58 -16.88 33.22
C ARG A 171 43.96 -17.24 32.67
#